data_494b7c34625a02a692952fc7236e37b7
#
_entry.id   494b7c34625a02a692952fc7236e37b7
#
_cell.length_a   1.000
_cell.length_b   1.000
_cell.length_c   1.000
_cell.angle_alpha   90.00
_cell.angle_beta   90.00
_cell.angle_gamma   90.00
#
_symmetry.space_group_name_H-M   'P 1'
#
loop_
_entity.id
_entity.type
_entity.pdbx_description
1 polymer ?
#
loop_
_entity_poly.entity_id
_entity_poly.type
_entity_poly.pdbx_seq_one_letter_code
_entity_poly.pdbx_strand_id
1 'polypeptide(L)'
;MSQGDLFQSTPKSSPKDVKSVAGNDSSSLESAPLAARMRPRTLEEYAGQEHILAPGKLLRRAIEADRIQSLILYGPPGTGKTTLAQIIAQRTQAHFERLSGVESNVAEMRRVLSSAANRLANTGTSTLLFVDEIHRFNKAQQDAFLPHIESGLITLIGATTENPSFEINSSVLSRVRVYILN
;
A
#
# COMPACT_ATOMS: atom_id res chain seq x y z
N MET A 1 -32.55 -30.07 58.88
CA MET A 1 -33.34 -30.71 57.80
C MET A 1 -32.91 -30.10 56.48
N SER A 2 -32.16 -30.91 55.82
CA SER A 2 -32.22 -31.26 54.33
C SER A 2 -31.80 -30.15 53.39
N GLN A 3 -30.61 -30.25 52.94
CA GLN A 3 -30.07 -31.04 51.80
C GLN A 3 -30.57 -30.57 50.48
N GLY A 4 -29.63 -30.30 49.60
CA GLY A 4 -29.81 -30.22 48.17
C GLY A 4 -28.57 -29.72 47.46
N ASP A 5 -27.56 -30.59 47.38
CA ASP A 5 -26.47 -30.52 46.43
C ASP A 5 -26.99 -30.47 44.99
N LEU A 6 -26.38 -29.66 44.17
CA LEU A 6 -26.30 -29.97 42.76
C LEU A 6 -25.05 -29.34 42.13
N PHE A 7 -23.98 -30.09 42.25
CA PHE A 7 -22.84 -30.02 41.33
C PHE A 7 -23.26 -30.62 40.00
N GLN A 8 -23.10 -29.87 38.92
CA GLN A 8 -22.90 -30.47 37.62
C GLN A 8 -21.96 -29.57 36.78
N SER A 9 -20.75 -30.00 36.77
CA SER A 9 -19.88 -30.38 35.66
C SER A 9 -19.90 -29.43 34.44
N THR A 10 -18.84 -28.65 34.36
CA THR A 10 -18.31 -28.04 33.14
C THR A 10 -17.85 -29.10 32.13
N PRO A 11 -18.13 -28.97 30.83
CA PRO A 11 -17.35 -29.64 29.81
C PRO A 11 -16.16 -28.75 29.40
N LYS A 12 -14.99 -29.33 29.52
CA LYS A 12 -13.75 -28.89 28.89
C LYS A 12 -13.95 -28.81 27.38
N SER A 13 -13.85 -27.64 26.79
CA SER A 13 -13.63 -27.52 25.36
C SER A 13 -12.13 -27.37 25.11
N SER A 14 -11.60 -28.32 24.38
CA SER A 14 -10.25 -28.40 23.84
C SER A 14 -9.90 -27.21 22.95
N PRO A 15 -8.64 -26.83 22.85
CA PRO A 15 -8.21 -25.81 21.89
C PRO A 15 -8.32 -26.40 20.48
N LYS A 16 -9.16 -25.79 19.64
CA LYS A 16 -9.22 -26.11 18.22
C LYS A 16 -8.00 -25.51 17.53
N ASP A 17 -7.32 -26.40 16.88
CA ASP A 17 -6.21 -26.20 15.98
C ASP A 17 -6.30 -24.90 15.14
N VAL A 18 -5.29 -24.06 15.30
CA VAL A 18 -4.97 -23.01 14.38
C VAL A 18 -4.39 -23.68 13.12
N LYS A 19 -5.24 -23.96 12.16
CA LYS A 19 -4.79 -24.33 10.82
C LYS A 19 -4.06 -23.14 10.20
N SER A 20 -2.77 -23.31 10.04
CA SER A 20 -1.92 -22.52 9.18
C SER A 20 -2.53 -22.46 7.77
N VAL A 21 -3.01 -21.28 7.36
CA VAL A 21 -3.41 -21.01 6.00
C VAL A 21 -2.16 -20.58 5.23
N ALA A 22 -1.35 -21.56 4.89
CA ALA A 22 -0.38 -21.47 3.82
C ALA A 22 -0.85 -22.39 2.71
N GLY A 23 -1.31 -21.83 1.61
CA GLY A 23 -1.61 -22.58 0.39
C GLY A 23 -3.03 -22.40 -0.11
N ASN A 24 -3.22 -21.47 -1.04
CA ASN A 24 -4.04 -21.56 -2.23
C ASN A 24 -4.30 -20.19 -2.89
N ASP A 25 -3.24 -19.53 -3.36
CA ASP A 25 -3.43 -18.35 -4.22
C ASP A 25 -3.74 -18.69 -5.69
N SER A 26 -3.63 -19.95 -6.08
CA SER A 26 -3.83 -20.37 -7.48
C SER A 26 -5.31 -20.56 -7.86
N SER A 27 -6.16 -20.98 -6.94
CA SER A 27 -7.58 -21.23 -7.26
C SER A 27 -8.45 -19.96 -7.25
N SER A 28 -8.04 -18.90 -6.55
CA SER A 28 -8.74 -17.61 -6.55
C SER A 28 -8.51 -16.80 -7.83
N LEU A 29 -7.45 -17.10 -8.57
CA LEU A 29 -7.10 -16.39 -9.80
C LEU A 29 -7.89 -16.91 -11.02
N GLU A 30 -8.30 -18.17 -11.04
CA GLU A 30 -9.08 -18.72 -12.15
C GLU A 30 -10.49 -18.16 -12.23
N SER A 31 -11.05 -17.72 -11.10
CA SER A 31 -12.37 -17.10 -11.02
C SER A 31 -12.36 -15.57 -11.17
N ALA A 32 -11.18 -14.94 -11.20
CA ALA A 32 -11.05 -13.49 -11.34
C ALA A 32 -11.36 -13.03 -12.77
N PRO A 33 -11.93 -11.82 -12.97
CA PRO A 33 -12.12 -11.23 -14.29
C PRO A 33 -10.84 -11.20 -15.12
N LEU A 34 -10.94 -11.38 -16.43
CA LEU A 34 -9.78 -11.43 -17.32
C LEU A 34 -8.82 -10.25 -17.15
N ALA A 35 -9.35 -9.04 -17.00
CA ALA A 35 -8.56 -7.83 -16.77
C ALA A 35 -7.71 -7.89 -15.48
N ALA A 36 -8.19 -8.56 -14.45
CA ALA A 36 -7.42 -8.77 -13.22
C ALA A 36 -6.34 -9.85 -13.39
N ARG A 37 -6.64 -10.88 -14.18
CA ARG A 37 -5.70 -11.97 -14.48
C ARG A 37 -4.56 -11.53 -15.36
N MET A 38 -4.81 -10.62 -16.31
CA MET A 38 -3.82 -10.07 -17.25
C MET A 38 -3.04 -8.88 -16.71
N ARG A 39 -3.26 -8.48 -15.45
CA ARG A 39 -2.52 -7.38 -14.85
C ARG A 39 -1.07 -7.78 -14.65
N PRO A 40 -0.10 -6.98 -15.15
CA PRO A 40 1.33 -7.24 -14.96
C PRO A 40 1.68 -7.39 -13.47
N ARG A 41 2.53 -8.36 -13.19
CA ARG A 41 3.02 -8.64 -11.81
C ARG A 41 4.49 -8.29 -11.64
N THR A 42 5.20 -8.19 -12.73
CA THR A 42 6.63 -7.85 -12.74
C THR A 42 6.89 -6.64 -13.63
N LEU A 43 8.05 -6.02 -13.48
CA LEU A 43 8.47 -4.90 -14.32
C LEU A 43 8.66 -5.33 -15.79
N GLU A 44 9.01 -6.58 -16.00
CA GLU A 44 9.23 -7.16 -17.33
C GLU A 44 7.91 -7.36 -18.09
N GLU A 45 6.84 -7.67 -17.35
CA GLU A 45 5.48 -7.79 -17.89
C GLU A 45 4.80 -6.42 -18.07
N TYR A 46 5.32 -5.37 -17.42
CA TYR A 46 4.75 -4.03 -17.47
C TYR A 46 5.12 -3.35 -18.78
N ALA A 47 4.22 -3.38 -19.76
CA ALA A 47 4.40 -2.78 -21.07
C ALA A 47 4.32 -1.25 -21.03
N GLY A 48 5.20 -0.59 -21.76
CA GLY A 48 5.25 0.85 -21.89
C GLY A 48 6.05 1.55 -20.79
N GLN A 49 5.94 2.87 -20.73
CA GLN A 49 6.64 3.75 -19.77
C GLN A 49 8.18 3.62 -19.83
N GLU A 50 8.75 3.33 -20.99
CA GLU A 50 10.20 3.13 -21.18
C GLU A 50 11.03 4.34 -20.74
N HIS A 51 10.47 5.55 -20.84
CA HIS A 51 11.14 6.78 -20.42
C HIS A 51 11.48 6.82 -18.93
N ILE A 52 10.75 6.05 -18.08
CA ILE A 52 11.00 5.94 -16.63
C ILE A 52 11.41 4.54 -16.17
N LEU A 53 11.07 3.49 -16.93
CA LEU A 53 11.28 2.09 -16.54
C LEU A 53 12.28 1.32 -17.39
N ALA A 54 12.84 1.90 -18.45
CA ALA A 54 13.89 1.25 -19.22
C ALA A 54 15.13 0.94 -18.33
N PRO A 55 15.92 -0.07 -18.69
CA PRO A 55 17.16 -0.38 -17.98
C PRO A 55 18.04 0.86 -17.81
N GLY A 56 18.56 1.07 -16.60
CA GLY A 56 19.37 2.23 -16.25
C GLY A 56 18.62 3.49 -15.84
N LYS A 57 17.30 3.54 -16.01
CA LYS A 57 16.48 4.68 -15.54
C LYS A 57 16.40 4.72 -14.02
N LEU A 58 16.27 5.93 -13.48
CA LEU A 58 16.34 6.17 -12.06
C LEU A 58 15.29 5.37 -11.27
N LEU A 59 14.03 5.39 -11.72
CA LEU A 59 12.96 4.65 -11.07
C LEU A 59 13.22 3.14 -11.10
N ARG A 60 13.59 2.61 -12.27
CA ARG A 60 13.95 1.18 -12.43
C ARG A 60 15.04 0.77 -11.46
N ARG A 61 16.14 1.52 -11.41
CA ARG A 61 17.25 1.26 -10.50
C ARG A 61 16.86 1.32 -9.03
N ALA A 62 16.00 2.27 -8.66
CA ALA A 62 15.50 2.40 -7.29
C ALA A 62 14.66 1.18 -6.88
N ILE A 63 13.81 0.68 -7.79
CA ILE A 63 13.01 -0.53 -7.57
C ILE A 63 13.91 -1.76 -7.42
N GLU A 64 14.86 -1.94 -8.32
CA GLU A 64 15.79 -3.09 -8.31
C GLU A 64 16.69 -3.12 -7.08
N ALA A 65 17.06 -1.94 -6.57
CA ALA A 65 17.92 -1.80 -5.39
C ALA A 65 17.14 -1.78 -4.05
N ASP A 66 15.83 -1.94 -4.08
CA ASP A 66 14.94 -1.78 -2.91
C ASP A 66 15.19 -0.46 -2.14
N ARG A 67 15.39 0.63 -2.88
CA ARG A 67 15.65 1.98 -2.36
C ARG A 67 14.67 3.00 -2.91
N ILE A 68 13.40 2.67 -2.81
CA ILE A 68 12.32 3.54 -3.27
C ILE A 68 12.15 4.70 -2.30
N GLN A 69 12.26 5.91 -2.83
CA GLN A 69 11.86 7.13 -2.15
C GLN A 69 10.39 7.42 -2.43
N SER A 70 9.76 8.23 -1.58
CA SER A 70 8.39 8.69 -1.82
C SER A 70 8.25 9.38 -3.17
N LEU A 71 7.17 9.07 -3.87
CA LEU A 71 6.96 9.53 -5.24
C LEU A 71 5.48 9.77 -5.57
N ILE A 72 5.25 10.55 -6.61
CA ILE A 72 3.93 10.77 -7.21
C ILE A 72 3.93 10.23 -8.64
N LEU A 73 2.94 9.41 -8.96
CA LEU A 73 2.65 8.93 -10.30
C LEU A 73 1.54 9.80 -10.91
N TYR A 74 1.89 10.59 -11.90
CA TYR A 74 0.96 11.49 -12.59
C TYR A 74 0.70 11.01 -14.01
N GLY A 75 -0.54 11.00 -14.44
CA GLY A 75 -0.91 10.66 -15.81
C GLY A 75 -2.41 10.34 -15.96
N PRO A 76 -2.90 10.22 -17.20
CA PRO A 76 -4.29 9.92 -17.51
C PRO A 76 -4.78 8.62 -16.84
N PRO A 77 -6.09 8.43 -16.72
CA PRO A 77 -6.65 7.15 -16.30
C PRO A 77 -6.17 6.02 -17.22
N GLY A 78 -5.96 4.83 -16.67
CA GLY A 78 -5.56 3.66 -17.47
C GLY A 78 -4.06 3.55 -17.78
N THR A 79 -3.21 4.51 -17.42
CA THR A 79 -1.76 4.46 -17.66
C THR A 79 -1.00 3.48 -16.75
N GLY A 80 -1.70 2.74 -15.89
CA GLY A 80 -1.08 1.69 -15.08
C GLY A 80 -0.52 2.15 -13.73
N LYS A 81 -0.85 3.35 -13.22
CA LYS A 81 -0.35 3.88 -11.94
C LYS A 81 -0.51 2.89 -10.77
N THR A 82 -1.71 2.36 -10.59
CA THR A 82 -2.00 1.38 -9.53
C THR A 82 -1.23 0.07 -9.73
N THR A 83 -1.12 -0.39 -10.97
CA THR A 83 -0.37 -1.60 -11.31
C THR A 83 1.11 -1.43 -11.01
N LEU A 84 1.69 -0.28 -11.39
CA LEU A 84 3.08 0.02 -11.09
C LEU A 84 3.34 0.06 -9.57
N ALA A 85 2.45 0.69 -8.81
CA ALA A 85 2.56 0.71 -7.35
C ALA A 85 2.51 -0.70 -6.73
N GLN A 86 1.67 -1.59 -7.27
CA GLN A 86 1.61 -2.99 -6.83
C GLN A 86 2.89 -3.76 -7.17
N ILE A 87 3.46 -3.58 -8.35
CA ILE A 87 4.73 -4.18 -8.75
C ILE A 87 5.86 -3.71 -7.81
N ILE A 88 5.91 -2.41 -7.52
CA ILE A 88 6.86 -1.84 -6.57
C ILE A 88 6.71 -2.52 -5.20
N ALA A 89 5.47 -2.63 -4.71
CA ALA A 89 5.20 -3.25 -3.41
C ALA A 89 5.65 -4.71 -3.34
N GLN A 90 5.47 -5.47 -4.42
CA GLN A 90 5.92 -6.87 -4.48
C GLN A 90 7.44 -7.02 -4.51
N ARG A 91 8.16 -6.03 -5.02
CA ARG A 91 9.62 -6.01 -5.09
C ARG A 91 10.27 -5.52 -3.81
N THR A 92 9.55 -4.74 -3.02
CA THR A 92 10.05 -4.23 -1.74
C THR A 92 9.69 -5.19 -0.61
N GLN A 93 10.47 -5.20 0.47
CA GLN A 93 10.13 -5.95 1.69
C GLN A 93 9.18 -5.17 2.60
N ALA A 94 8.65 -4.05 2.12
CA ALA A 94 7.73 -3.21 2.86
C ALA A 94 6.31 -3.79 2.87
N HIS A 95 5.59 -3.55 3.95
CA HIS A 95 4.17 -3.85 4.01
C HIS A 95 3.39 -2.86 3.15
N PHE A 96 2.52 -3.38 2.28
CA PHE A 96 1.70 -2.55 1.40
C PHE A 96 0.36 -2.19 2.04
N GLU A 97 0.10 -0.90 2.14
CA GLU A 97 -1.19 -0.35 2.55
C GLU A 97 -1.74 0.57 1.46
N ARG A 98 -3.06 0.59 1.31
CA ARG A 98 -3.72 1.43 0.31
C ARG A 98 -4.72 2.37 0.97
N LEU A 99 -4.70 3.63 0.54
CA LEU A 99 -5.74 4.62 0.81
C LEU A 99 -6.30 5.15 -0.51
N SER A 100 -7.56 5.54 -0.50
CA SER A 100 -8.23 6.20 -1.62
C SER A 100 -8.59 7.63 -1.21
N GLY A 101 -8.15 8.62 -1.98
CA GLY A 101 -8.55 10.01 -1.75
C GLY A 101 -10.06 10.26 -1.88
N VAL A 102 -10.78 9.34 -2.52
CA VAL A 102 -12.23 9.41 -2.69
C VAL A 102 -12.99 8.74 -1.55
N GLU A 103 -12.52 7.59 -1.09
CA GLU A 103 -13.23 6.73 -0.13
C GLU A 103 -12.71 6.88 1.30
N SER A 104 -11.41 7.17 1.45
CA SER A 104 -10.78 7.20 2.77
C SER A 104 -11.03 8.52 3.50
N ASN A 105 -11.27 8.42 4.78
CA ASN A 105 -11.43 9.55 5.68
C ASN A 105 -10.21 9.74 6.60
N VAL A 106 -10.21 10.85 7.38
CA VAL A 106 -9.12 11.17 8.31
C VAL A 106 -8.91 10.07 9.36
N ALA A 107 -9.98 9.43 9.82
CA ALA A 107 -9.88 8.35 10.82
C ALA A 107 -9.16 7.13 10.26
N GLU A 108 -9.46 6.76 9.01
CA GLU A 108 -8.79 5.67 8.32
C GLU A 108 -7.31 5.99 8.07
N MET A 109 -7.01 7.20 7.61
CA MET A 109 -5.63 7.66 7.44
C MET A 109 -4.84 7.53 8.75
N ARG A 110 -5.39 8.00 9.86
CA ARG A 110 -4.75 7.89 11.19
C ARG A 110 -4.57 6.43 11.60
N ARG A 111 -5.55 5.57 11.35
CA ARG A 111 -5.47 4.15 11.62
C ARG A 111 -4.31 3.49 10.88
N VAL A 112 -4.18 3.76 9.60
CA VAL A 112 -3.10 3.23 8.74
C VAL A 112 -1.73 3.70 9.24
N LEU A 113 -1.59 4.99 9.54
CA LEU A 113 -0.33 5.56 10.05
C LEU A 113 0.04 4.98 11.43
N SER A 114 -0.93 4.80 12.33
CA SER A 114 -0.70 4.16 13.63
C SER A 114 -0.31 2.69 13.49
N SER A 115 -0.94 1.97 12.57
CA SER A 115 -0.59 0.57 12.26
C SER A 115 0.81 0.47 11.69
N ALA A 116 1.22 1.40 10.84
CA ALA A 116 2.57 1.48 10.30
C ALA A 116 3.61 1.71 11.41
N ALA A 117 3.33 2.61 12.36
CA ALA A 117 4.21 2.88 13.50
C ALA A 117 4.38 1.63 14.39
N ASN A 118 3.28 0.96 14.71
CA ASN A 118 3.31 -0.28 15.49
C ASN A 118 4.07 -1.40 14.78
N ARG A 119 3.91 -1.52 13.46
CA ARG A 119 4.61 -2.51 12.65
C ARG A 119 6.11 -2.26 12.65
N LEU A 120 6.51 -1.02 12.41
CA LEU A 120 7.93 -0.65 12.43
C LEU A 120 8.56 -0.91 13.81
N ALA A 121 7.87 -0.55 14.90
CA ALA A 121 8.35 -0.77 16.27
C ALA A 121 8.47 -2.26 16.63
N ASN A 122 7.51 -3.09 16.21
CA ASN A 122 7.44 -4.49 16.62
C ASN A 122 8.25 -5.43 15.70
N THR A 123 8.30 -5.16 14.40
CA THR A 123 8.89 -6.07 13.41
C THR A 123 10.02 -5.44 12.60
N GLY A 124 10.27 -4.14 12.74
CA GLY A 124 11.23 -3.42 11.91
C GLY A 124 10.79 -3.26 10.44
N THR A 125 9.57 -3.66 10.09
CA THR A 125 9.07 -3.62 8.72
C THR A 125 8.51 -2.23 8.40
N SER A 126 9.03 -1.60 7.36
CA SER A 126 8.53 -0.32 6.83
C SER A 126 7.19 -0.52 6.11
N THR A 127 6.46 0.57 5.92
CA THR A 127 5.19 0.56 5.19
C THR A 127 5.31 1.36 3.90
N LEU A 128 4.92 0.74 2.78
CA LEU A 128 4.70 1.40 1.51
C LEU A 128 3.21 1.76 1.43
N LEU A 129 2.93 3.07 1.50
CA LEU A 129 1.58 3.60 1.48
C LEU A 129 1.24 4.10 0.08
N PHE A 130 0.35 3.40 -0.60
CA PHE A 130 -0.21 3.83 -1.88
C PHE A 130 -1.46 4.67 -1.64
N VAL A 131 -1.46 5.90 -2.14
CA VAL A 131 -2.59 6.83 -2.05
C VAL A 131 -3.13 7.09 -3.45
N ASP A 132 -4.26 6.46 -3.78
CA ASP A 132 -4.95 6.66 -5.05
C ASP A 132 -5.71 7.98 -5.03
N GLU A 133 -5.69 8.73 -6.15
CA GLU A 133 -6.31 10.05 -6.28
C GLU A 133 -5.93 11.02 -5.14
N ILE A 134 -4.63 11.12 -4.84
CA ILE A 134 -4.10 11.90 -3.72
C ILE A 134 -4.54 13.37 -3.73
N HIS A 135 -4.85 13.93 -4.91
CA HIS A 135 -5.36 15.30 -5.06
C HIS A 135 -6.74 15.52 -4.41
N ARG A 136 -7.47 14.45 -4.09
CA ARG A 136 -8.76 14.52 -3.37
C ARG A 136 -8.60 14.81 -1.89
N PHE A 137 -7.44 14.56 -1.32
CA PHE A 137 -7.13 14.99 0.03
C PHE A 137 -6.90 16.49 0.08
N ASN A 138 -7.48 17.16 1.08
CA ASN A 138 -7.20 18.57 1.30
C ASN A 138 -5.74 18.79 1.76
N LYS A 139 -5.29 20.05 1.74
CA LYS A 139 -3.89 20.40 2.07
C LYS A 139 -3.47 19.91 3.46
N ALA A 140 -4.34 20.02 4.46
CA ALA A 140 -4.04 19.57 5.82
C ALA A 140 -3.88 18.04 5.91
N GLN A 141 -4.69 17.30 5.14
CA GLN A 141 -4.56 15.84 5.04
C GLN A 141 -3.28 15.43 4.31
N GLN A 142 -2.92 16.13 3.24
CA GLN A 142 -1.65 15.90 2.54
C GLN A 142 -0.46 16.19 3.45
N ASP A 143 -0.48 17.29 4.21
CA ASP A 143 0.58 17.65 5.15
C ASP A 143 0.71 16.64 6.31
N ALA A 144 -0.36 15.96 6.67
CA ALA A 144 -0.33 14.93 7.71
C ALA A 144 0.58 13.73 7.37
N PHE A 145 0.91 13.52 6.10
CA PHE A 145 1.88 12.50 5.69
C PHE A 145 3.34 12.92 5.92
N LEU A 146 3.62 14.23 5.97
CA LEU A 146 5.00 14.75 5.99
C LEU A 146 5.87 14.23 7.13
N PRO A 147 5.43 14.26 8.41
CA PRO A 147 6.25 13.74 9.51
C PRO A 147 6.60 12.28 9.34
N HIS A 148 5.69 11.51 8.74
CA HIS A 148 5.84 10.06 8.54
C HIS A 148 6.73 9.71 7.33
N ILE A 149 6.75 10.57 6.31
CA ILE A 149 7.68 10.49 5.19
C ILE A 149 9.08 10.84 5.67
N GLU A 150 9.23 11.95 6.40
CA GLU A 150 10.52 12.44 6.88
C GLU A 150 11.18 11.50 7.90
N SER A 151 10.40 10.87 8.75
CA SER A 151 10.89 9.87 9.70
C SER A 151 11.22 8.51 9.07
N GLY A 152 10.86 8.29 7.79
CA GLY A 152 11.01 7.01 7.14
C GLY A 152 10.02 5.93 7.59
N LEU A 153 8.97 6.33 8.34
CA LEU A 153 7.92 5.42 8.79
C LEU A 153 7.13 4.85 7.59
N ILE A 154 6.87 5.71 6.61
CA ILE A 154 6.21 5.32 5.37
C ILE A 154 7.02 5.76 4.15
N THR A 155 6.94 4.97 3.09
CA THR A 155 7.27 5.39 1.72
C THR A 155 5.97 5.68 1.00
N LEU A 156 5.72 6.94 0.63
CA LEU A 156 4.49 7.35 -0.03
C LEU A 156 4.59 7.14 -1.54
N ILE A 157 3.61 6.46 -2.12
CA ILE A 157 3.36 6.44 -3.57
C ILE A 157 1.98 7.06 -3.81
N GLY A 158 1.94 8.32 -4.18
CA GLY A 158 0.70 8.98 -4.59
C GLY A 158 0.41 8.76 -6.06
N ALA A 159 -0.87 8.54 -6.41
CA ALA A 159 -1.33 8.52 -7.79
C ALA A 159 -2.32 9.66 -8.02
N THR A 160 -2.21 10.33 -9.15
CA THR A 160 -3.12 11.42 -9.52
C THR A 160 -3.30 11.51 -11.04
N THR A 161 -4.49 11.93 -11.44
CA THR A 161 -4.82 12.30 -12.81
C THR A 161 -4.71 13.81 -13.06
N GLU A 162 -4.62 14.59 -11.99
CA GLU A 162 -4.50 16.05 -12.02
C GLU A 162 -3.06 16.50 -11.92
N ASN A 163 -2.75 17.69 -12.44
CA ASN A 163 -1.39 18.21 -12.41
C ASN A 163 -0.90 18.43 -10.97
N PRO A 164 0.15 17.70 -10.54
CA PRO A 164 0.63 17.76 -9.16
C PRO A 164 1.04 19.16 -8.70
N SER A 165 1.52 20.00 -9.62
CA SER A 165 1.98 21.36 -9.30
C SER A 165 0.86 22.27 -8.78
N PHE A 166 -0.40 21.97 -9.12
CA PHE A 166 -1.56 22.74 -8.67
C PHE A 166 -2.30 22.08 -7.50
N GLU A 167 -2.34 20.76 -7.50
CA GLU A 167 -3.20 19.99 -6.60
C GLU A 167 -2.47 19.42 -5.38
N ILE A 168 -1.17 19.22 -5.48
CA ILE A 168 -0.38 18.68 -4.38
C ILE A 168 0.31 19.84 -3.63
N ASN A 169 0.28 19.76 -2.30
CA ASN A 169 0.93 20.76 -1.47
C ASN A 169 2.44 20.83 -1.76
N SER A 170 2.96 22.03 -1.88
CA SER A 170 4.38 22.29 -2.13
C SER A 170 5.30 21.63 -1.10
N SER A 171 4.86 21.53 0.15
CA SER A 171 5.57 20.83 1.22
C SER A 171 5.75 19.35 0.91
N VAL A 172 4.75 18.69 0.35
CA VAL A 172 4.81 17.29 -0.10
C VAL A 172 5.68 17.18 -1.34
N LEU A 173 5.45 18.05 -2.35
CA LEU A 173 6.22 18.04 -3.60
C LEU A 173 7.72 18.18 -3.38
N SER A 174 8.15 18.94 -2.39
CA SER A 174 9.57 19.13 -2.06
C SER A 174 10.25 17.87 -1.54
N ARG A 175 9.49 16.86 -1.12
CA ARG A 175 9.96 15.61 -0.49
C ARG A 175 9.69 14.35 -1.31
N VAL A 176 9.06 14.51 -2.47
CA VAL A 176 8.72 13.39 -3.35
C VAL A 176 9.27 13.60 -4.74
N ARG A 177 9.40 12.54 -5.51
CA ARG A 177 9.71 12.60 -6.94
C ARG A 177 8.43 12.46 -7.73
N VAL A 178 8.27 13.27 -8.78
CA VAL A 178 7.12 13.15 -9.68
C VAL A 178 7.55 12.40 -10.94
N TYR A 179 6.82 11.36 -11.29
CA TYR A 179 6.96 10.59 -12.52
C TYR A 179 5.70 10.72 -13.36
N ILE A 180 5.89 11.06 -14.63
CA ILE A 180 4.79 11.21 -15.59
C ILE A 180 4.61 9.89 -16.32
N LEU A 181 3.39 9.37 -16.33
CA LEU A 181 2.98 8.19 -17.07
C LEU A 181 2.14 8.63 -18.28
N ASN A 182 2.45 8.09 -19.45
CA ASN A 182 1.81 8.42 -20.72
C ASN A 182 0.93 7.29 -21.23
#